data_808cfa84f8a125eff2e03b2f873d5308
#
_entry.id   808cfa84f8a125eff2e03b2f873d5308
#
_cell.length_a   1.000
_cell.length_b   1.000
_cell.length_c   1.000
_cell.angle_alpha   90.00
_cell.angle_beta   90.00
_cell.angle_gamma   90.00
#
_symmetry.space_group_name_H-M   'P 1'
#
loop_
_entity.id
_entity.type
_entity.pdbx_description
1 polymer ?
#
loop_
_entity_poly.entity_id
_entity_poly.type
_entity_poly.pdbx_seq_one_letter_code
_entity_poly.pdbx_strand_id
1 'polypeptide(L)'
;RFEEAKSAKSEEYERLKQCLRQVRGDDQCDSCDDVRVDMNITSPIVRGVVGLLRDVFSNSIDNPFVIKSTPIAELNEDAKELAADLLERSLSEIGYMQGQMTKEQAADIGNELREAVKLEQQQIAERAAAAMTVLIQDNLRDAEWVKEFGDFLYNFVVFPAAFMKAPCVYVTKQKEWSGNKMVVRDKIVRGVENISPFDIYPAPHAKTIETAEFVIERRKMSKSELIDLYSIPGFHADGIEEVYTTY
;
A
#
# COMPACT_ATOMS: atom_id res chain seq x y z
N ARG A 1 23.13 18.36 -0.53
CA ARG A 1 22.47 17.07 -0.85
C ARG A 1 21.50 17.16 -2.03
N PHE A 2 20.54 18.12 -2.06
CA PHE A 2 19.59 18.22 -3.19
C PHE A 2 20.27 18.57 -4.51
N GLU A 3 21.12 19.60 -4.54
CA GLU A 3 21.85 20.00 -5.75
C GLU A 3 22.82 18.91 -6.24
N GLU A 4 23.40 18.15 -5.34
CA GLU A 4 24.26 17.02 -5.64
C GLU A 4 23.45 15.87 -6.29
N ALA A 5 22.33 15.49 -5.70
CA ALA A 5 21.43 14.46 -6.25
C ALA A 5 20.82 14.90 -7.61
N LYS A 6 20.49 16.18 -7.74
CA LYS A 6 19.98 16.77 -8.99
C LYS A 6 21.05 16.76 -10.09
N SER A 7 22.30 17.10 -9.77
CA SER A 7 23.41 17.03 -10.71
C SER A 7 23.68 15.58 -11.17
N ALA A 8 23.71 14.63 -10.23
CA ALA A 8 23.90 13.22 -10.54
C ALA A 8 22.77 12.65 -11.42
N LYS A 9 21.56 13.15 -11.28
CA LYS A 9 20.38 12.73 -12.06
C LYS A 9 20.27 13.42 -13.43
N SER A 10 21.13 14.36 -13.77
CA SER A 10 20.97 15.20 -14.98
C SER A 10 20.87 14.39 -16.27
N GLU A 11 21.69 13.34 -16.43
CA GLU A 11 21.68 12.44 -17.58
C GLU A 11 20.37 11.63 -17.64
N GLU A 12 19.95 11.05 -16.53
CA GLU A 12 18.69 10.33 -16.45
C GLU A 12 17.47 11.23 -16.67
N TYR A 13 17.54 12.47 -16.22
CA TYR A 13 16.49 13.47 -16.45
C TYR A 13 16.31 13.76 -17.94
N GLU A 14 17.38 13.90 -18.71
CA GLU A 14 17.30 14.05 -20.17
C GLU A 14 16.78 12.78 -20.85
N ARG A 15 17.17 11.61 -20.39
CA ARG A 15 16.62 10.35 -20.86
C ARG A 15 15.11 10.25 -20.62
N LEU A 16 14.62 10.63 -19.43
CA LEU A 16 13.19 10.67 -19.12
C LEU A 16 12.44 11.64 -20.06
N LYS A 17 13.01 12.81 -20.35
CA LYS A 17 12.44 13.74 -21.32
C LYS A 17 12.37 13.15 -22.73
N GLN A 18 13.42 12.45 -23.15
CA GLN A 18 13.44 11.77 -24.45
C GLN A 18 12.33 10.73 -24.57
N CYS A 19 12.14 9.87 -23.54
CA CYS A 19 11.03 8.92 -23.51
C CYS A 19 9.68 9.62 -23.66
N LEU A 20 9.48 10.75 -22.96
CA LEU A 20 8.24 11.51 -23.02
C LEU A 20 8.00 12.14 -24.41
N ARG A 21 9.07 12.68 -25.05
CA ARG A 21 9.02 13.21 -26.43
C ARG A 21 8.64 12.13 -27.42
N GLN A 22 9.26 10.96 -27.33
CA GLN A 22 8.94 9.82 -28.21
C GLN A 22 7.47 9.38 -28.10
N VAL A 23 6.92 9.32 -26.87
CA VAL A 23 5.51 8.98 -26.66
C VAL A 23 4.60 10.07 -27.21
N ARG A 24 4.99 11.35 -27.12
CA ARG A 24 4.21 12.47 -27.67
C ARG A 24 4.32 12.64 -29.17
N GLY A 25 5.37 12.08 -29.78
CA GLY A 25 5.71 12.29 -31.18
C GLY A 25 6.39 13.64 -31.45
N ASP A 26 6.98 14.25 -30.41
CA ASP A 26 7.69 15.54 -30.50
C ASP A 26 9.19 15.35 -30.79
N ASP A 27 9.53 14.46 -31.72
CA ASP A 27 10.93 14.30 -32.16
C ASP A 27 11.32 15.47 -33.07
N GLN A 28 11.80 16.54 -32.45
CA GLN A 28 12.40 17.65 -33.18
C GLN A 28 13.77 17.24 -33.70
N CYS A 29 13.90 17.10 -35.02
CA CYS A 29 15.19 17.09 -35.67
C CYS A 29 15.60 18.53 -35.95
N ASP A 30 16.50 19.07 -35.15
CA ASP A 30 16.97 20.48 -35.29
C ASP A 30 17.74 20.76 -36.60
N SER A 31 17.91 19.80 -37.50
CA SER A 31 18.78 19.89 -38.68
C SER A 31 18.15 19.48 -40.01
N CYS A 32 16.82 19.34 -40.12
CA CYS A 32 16.19 18.92 -41.37
C CYS A 32 15.41 20.06 -42.01
N ASP A 33 15.88 20.57 -43.15
CA ASP A 33 15.20 21.51 -44.03
C ASP A 33 14.06 20.92 -44.88
N ASP A 34 13.86 19.59 -44.78
CA ASP A 34 12.88 18.88 -45.59
C ASP A 34 11.55 18.66 -44.83
N VAL A 35 10.46 18.65 -45.57
CA VAL A 35 9.12 18.34 -45.06
C VAL A 35 9.12 16.92 -44.55
N ARG A 36 9.15 16.76 -43.23
CA ARG A 36 9.15 15.47 -42.53
C ARG A 36 7.74 15.16 -42.08
N VAL A 37 7.25 13.99 -42.43
CA VAL A 37 5.99 13.43 -41.92
C VAL A 37 6.35 12.40 -40.83
N ASP A 38 6.23 12.80 -39.58
CA ASP A 38 6.47 11.89 -38.45
C ASP A 38 5.18 11.17 -38.07
N MET A 39 5.25 9.83 -38.08
CA MET A 39 4.13 8.99 -37.66
C MET A 39 4.41 8.52 -36.23
N ASN A 40 3.62 8.99 -35.27
CA ASN A 40 3.75 8.58 -33.88
C ASN A 40 3.23 7.15 -33.66
N ILE A 41 4.11 6.16 -33.84
CA ILE A 41 3.81 4.74 -33.62
C ILE A 41 3.97 4.38 -32.14
N THR A 42 4.79 5.10 -31.38
CA THR A 42 5.11 4.80 -29.98
C THR A 42 3.87 4.93 -29.06
N SER A 43 3.09 5.99 -29.27
CA SER A 43 1.91 6.22 -28.42
C SER A 43 0.86 5.09 -28.45
N PRO A 44 0.42 4.58 -29.61
CA PRO A 44 -0.52 3.45 -29.65
C PRO A 44 0.09 2.16 -29.11
N ILE A 45 1.40 1.92 -29.32
CA ILE A 45 2.08 0.75 -28.74
C ILE A 45 2.08 0.84 -27.20
N VAL A 46 2.45 1.98 -26.62
CA VAL A 46 2.43 2.20 -25.17
C VAL A 46 1.04 1.95 -24.62
N ARG A 47 0.00 2.53 -25.25
CA ARG A 47 -1.40 2.32 -24.82
C ARG A 47 -1.84 0.85 -24.91
N GLY A 48 -1.42 0.16 -25.96
CA GLY A 48 -1.68 -1.28 -26.13
C GLY A 48 -1.03 -2.12 -25.04
N VAL A 49 0.25 -1.86 -24.73
CA VAL A 49 0.98 -2.56 -23.67
C VAL A 49 0.38 -2.27 -22.29
N VAL A 50 0.04 -1.01 -21.99
CA VAL A 50 -0.64 -0.64 -20.74
C VAL A 50 -2.01 -1.35 -20.64
N GLY A 51 -2.77 -1.43 -21.74
CA GLY A 51 -4.04 -2.18 -21.80
C GLY A 51 -3.83 -3.65 -21.48
N LEU A 52 -2.86 -4.31 -22.14
CA LEU A 52 -2.52 -5.71 -21.85
C LEU A 52 -2.10 -5.94 -20.41
N LEU A 53 -1.28 -5.07 -19.84
CA LEU A 53 -0.88 -5.17 -18.44
C LEU A 53 -2.08 -4.99 -17.51
N ARG A 54 -2.97 -4.04 -17.79
CA ARG A 54 -4.22 -3.88 -17.03
C ARG A 54 -5.08 -5.13 -17.10
N ASP A 55 -5.23 -5.74 -18.25
CA ASP A 55 -6.00 -6.99 -18.42
C ASP A 55 -5.39 -8.16 -17.65
N VAL A 56 -4.07 -8.31 -17.69
CA VAL A 56 -3.35 -9.34 -16.92
C VAL A 56 -3.57 -9.15 -15.42
N PHE A 57 -3.52 -7.92 -14.95
CA PHE A 57 -3.69 -7.61 -13.53
C PHE A 57 -5.14 -7.37 -13.12
N SER A 58 -6.12 -7.30 -14.06
CA SER A 58 -7.50 -6.92 -13.76
C SER A 58 -8.15 -7.76 -12.66
N ASN A 59 -7.90 -9.07 -12.65
CA ASN A 59 -8.39 -9.97 -11.59
C ASN A 59 -7.66 -9.80 -10.25
N SER A 60 -6.48 -9.17 -10.25
CA SER A 60 -5.65 -8.97 -9.06
C SER A 60 -5.65 -7.52 -8.58
N ILE A 61 -6.10 -6.56 -9.40
CA ILE A 61 -6.10 -5.14 -9.05
C ILE A 61 -7.12 -4.84 -7.94
N ASP A 62 -8.31 -5.43 -8.02
CA ASP A 62 -9.35 -5.25 -7.00
C ASP A 62 -9.01 -5.95 -5.68
N ASN A 63 -8.28 -7.08 -5.77
CA ASN A 63 -7.87 -7.88 -4.63
C ASN A 63 -6.40 -8.31 -4.77
N PRO A 64 -5.43 -7.40 -4.57
CA PRO A 64 -4.00 -7.68 -4.80
C PRO A 64 -3.38 -8.59 -3.74
N PHE A 65 -4.14 -9.05 -2.77
CA PHE A 65 -3.67 -9.84 -1.64
C PHE A 65 -4.70 -10.89 -1.23
N VAL A 66 -4.20 -11.96 -0.58
CA VAL A 66 -5.02 -12.97 0.07
C VAL A 66 -4.52 -13.12 1.51
N ILE A 67 -5.42 -12.92 2.47
CA ILE A 67 -5.12 -13.15 3.88
C ILE A 67 -5.64 -14.54 4.23
N LYS A 68 -4.73 -15.39 4.69
CA LYS A 68 -5.07 -16.72 5.20
C LYS A 68 -4.72 -16.78 6.68
N SER A 69 -5.55 -17.46 7.45
CA SER A 69 -5.21 -17.78 8.82
C SER A 69 -3.95 -18.65 8.86
N THR A 70 -3.04 -18.35 9.76
CA THR A 70 -1.87 -19.19 9.99
C THR A 70 -2.35 -20.47 10.69
N PRO A 71 -1.98 -21.67 10.19
CA PRO A 71 -2.31 -22.90 10.88
C PRO A 71 -1.77 -22.87 12.32
N ILE A 72 -2.63 -23.16 13.28
CA ILE A 72 -2.24 -23.20 14.70
C ILE A 72 -1.54 -24.54 14.94
N ALA A 73 -0.22 -24.53 14.99
CA ALA A 73 0.59 -25.73 15.25
C ALA A 73 0.45 -26.16 16.71
N GLU A 74 0.49 -25.18 17.63
CA GLU A 74 0.34 -25.40 19.08
C GLU A 74 -0.62 -24.36 19.65
N LEU A 75 -1.39 -24.78 20.67
CA LEU A 75 -2.25 -23.87 21.41
C LEU A 75 -1.39 -22.85 22.18
N ASN A 76 -1.79 -21.58 22.18
CA ASN A 76 -1.18 -20.59 23.04
C ASN A 76 -1.45 -20.89 24.53
N GLU A 77 -0.72 -20.24 25.44
CA GLU A 77 -0.84 -20.55 26.89
C GLU A 77 -2.27 -20.33 27.42
N ASP A 78 -2.95 -19.27 27.00
CA ASP A 78 -4.33 -18.99 27.43
C ASP A 78 -5.31 -20.06 26.96
N ALA A 79 -5.10 -20.60 25.74
CA ALA A 79 -5.94 -21.68 25.22
C ALA A 79 -5.59 -23.04 25.83
N LYS A 80 -4.37 -23.26 26.27
CA LYS A 80 -3.97 -24.44 27.05
C LYS A 80 -4.62 -24.40 28.42
N GLU A 81 -4.66 -23.24 29.09
CA GLU A 81 -5.36 -23.08 30.37
C GLU A 81 -6.86 -23.32 30.22
N LEU A 82 -7.49 -22.73 29.19
CA LEU A 82 -8.91 -22.93 28.90
C LEU A 82 -9.21 -24.41 28.63
N ALA A 83 -8.38 -25.09 27.84
CA ALA A 83 -8.53 -26.51 27.56
C ALA A 83 -8.35 -27.37 28.82
N ALA A 84 -7.43 -27.00 29.71
CA ALA A 84 -7.23 -27.67 30.99
C ALA A 84 -8.44 -27.51 31.94
N ASP A 85 -8.99 -26.28 32.06
CA ASP A 85 -10.18 -25.98 32.88
C ASP A 85 -11.43 -26.71 32.36
N LEU A 86 -11.63 -26.72 31.02
CA LEU A 86 -12.71 -27.50 30.41
C LEU A 86 -12.56 -28.98 30.60
N LEU A 87 -11.32 -29.49 30.55
CA LEU A 87 -11.02 -30.91 30.79
C LEU A 87 -11.28 -31.28 32.24
N GLU A 88 -10.89 -30.47 33.20
CA GLU A 88 -11.14 -30.68 34.63
C GLU A 88 -12.64 -30.68 34.92
N ARG A 89 -13.42 -29.76 34.34
CA ARG A 89 -14.88 -29.72 34.45
C ARG A 89 -15.54 -30.96 33.84
N SER A 90 -15.18 -31.34 32.62
CA SER A 90 -15.74 -32.51 31.94
C SER A 90 -15.40 -33.81 32.69
N LEU A 91 -14.19 -33.95 33.20
CA LEU A 91 -13.80 -35.11 34.01
C LEU A 91 -14.53 -35.16 35.35
N SER A 92 -14.78 -33.99 35.99
CA SER A 92 -15.54 -33.91 37.23
C SER A 92 -17.01 -34.28 37.03
N GLU A 93 -17.63 -33.83 35.94
CA GLU A 93 -19.01 -34.20 35.60
C GLU A 93 -19.16 -35.69 35.24
N ILE A 94 -18.26 -36.24 34.45
CA ILE A 94 -18.28 -37.66 34.08
C ILE A 94 -17.90 -38.55 35.27
N GLY A 95 -16.94 -38.11 36.08
CA GLY A 95 -16.52 -38.81 37.31
C GLY A 95 -17.65 -38.92 38.36
N TYR A 96 -18.53 -37.91 38.40
CA TYR A 96 -19.73 -37.94 39.26
C TYR A 96 -20.80 -38.91 38.76
N MET A 97 -20.87 -39.15 37.42
CA MET A 97 -21.90 -40.02 36.84
C MET A 97 -21.54 -41.52 36.75
N GLN A 98 -20.27 -41.86 36.68
CA GLN A 98 -19.82 -43.25 36.50
C GLN A 98 -18.48 -43.50 37.22
N GLY A 99 -18.51 -44.02 38.39
CA GLY A 99 -17.33 -44.34 39.23
C GLY A 99 -16.29 -45.30 38.66
N GLN A 100 -16.12 -45.45 37.36
CA GLN A 100 -15.14 -46.29 36.68
C GLN A 100 -14.66 -45.67 35.35
N MET A 101 -13.81 -44.67 35.42
CA MET A 101 -13.12 -44.19 34.25
C MET A 101 -11.69 -44.72 34.22
N THR A 102 -11.29 -45.36 33.11
CA THR A 102 -9.91 -45.80 32.92
C THR A 102 -9.03 -44.61 32.47
N LYS A 103 -7.73 -44.68 32.79
CA LYS A 103 -6.78 -43.63 32.41
C LYS A 103 -6.72 -43.41 30.88
N GLU A 104 -6.97 -44.45 30.10
CA GLU A 104 -7.01 -44.37 28.63
C GLU A 104 -8.20 -43.54 28.14
N GLN A 105 -9.39 -43.76 28.70
CA GLN A 105 -10.59 -42.97 28.35
C GLN A 105 -10.44 -41.50 28.72
N ALA A 106 -9.78 -41.17 29.83
CA ALA A 106 -9.48 -39.80 30.21
C ALA A 106 -8.50 -39.14 29.24
N ALA A 107 -7.52 -39.89 28.73
CA ALA A 107 -6.57 -39.38 27.73
C ALA A 107 -7.23 -39.14 26.37
N ASP A 108 -8.14 -40.01 25.95
CA ASP A 108 -8.90 -39.86 24.69
C ASP A 108 -9.80 -38.62 24.72
N ILE A 109 -10.55 -38.41 25.81
CA ILE A 109 -11.37 -37.19 26.00
C ILE A 109 -10.49 -35.94 26.00
N GLY A 110 -9.31 -35.99 26.64
CA GLY A 110 -8.36 -34.89 26.64
C GLY A 110 -7.84 -34.54 25.26
N ASN A 111 -7.61 -35.55 24.41
CA ASN A 111 -7.19 -35.32 23.03
C ASN A 111 -8.31 -34.75 22.16
N GLU A 112 -9.53 -35.31 22.26
CA GLU A 112 -10.71 -34.80 21.57
C GLU A 112 -11.00 -33.34 21.95
N LEU A 113 -10.90 -33.00 23.22
CA LEU A 113 -11.10 -31.63 23.68
C LEU A 113 -10.04 -30.66 23.14
N ARG A 114 -8.76 -31.08 23.13
CA ARG A 114 -7.69 -30.29 22.54
C ARG A 114 -7.89 -30.04 21.04
N GLU A 115 -8.32 -31.07 20.32
CA GLU A 115 -8.64 -30.93 18.90
C GLU A 115 -9.85 -30.01 18.66
N ALA A 116 -10.88 -30.11 19.49
CA ALA A 116 -12.05 -29.23 19.43
C ALA A 116 -11.67 -27.76 19.69
N VAL A 117 -10.87 -27.49 20.74
CA VAL A 117 -10.37 -26.12 21.03
C VAL A 117 -9.49 -25.59 19.91
N LYS A 118 -8.64 -26.45 19.33
CA LYS A 118 -7.79 -26.09 18.19
C LYS A 118 -8.62 -25.71 16.96
N LEU A 119 -9.67 -26.49 16.69
CA LEU A 119 -10.59 -26.23 15.58
C LEU A 119 -11.35 -24.90 15.77
N GLU A 120 -11.82 -24.64 16.99
CA GLU A 120 -12.50 -23.38 17.32
C GLU A 120 -11.57 -22.17 17.15
N GLN A 121 -10.34 -22.25 17.65
CA GLN A 121 -9.34 -21.21 17.44
C GLN A 121 -9.03 -20.97 15.97
N GLN A 122 -8.97 -22.04 15.17
CA GLN A 122 -8.76 -21.92 13.74
C GLN A 122 -9.94 -21.21 13.06
N GLN A 123 -11.18 -21.51 13.44
CA GLN A 123 -12.37 -20.81 12.94
C GLN A 123 -12.38 -19.32 13.33
N ILE A 124 -11.95 -19.00 14.56
CA ILE A 124 -11.81 -17.60 15.00
C ILE A 124 -10.75 -16.89 14.15
N ALA A 125 -9.61 -17.53 13.93
CA ALA A 125 -8.54 -16.97 13.07
C ALA A 125 -9.00 -16.79 11.61
N GLU A 126 -9.79 -17.71 11.07
CA GLU A 126 -10.37 -17.60 9.72
C GLU A 126 -11.36 -16.44 9.62
N ARG A 127 -12.23 -16.27 10.62
CA ARG A 127 -13.16 -15.12 10.69
C ARG A 127 -12.40 -13.80 10.82
N ALA A 128 -11.35 -13.77 11.63
CA ALA A 128 -10.49 -12.59 11.76
C ALA A 128 -9.77 -12.26 10.44
N ALA A 129 -9.25 -13.26 9.73
CA ALA A 129 -8.63 -13.10 8.43
C ALA A 129 -9.63 -12.58 7.37
N ALA A 130 -10.85 -13.08 7.38
CA ALA A 130 -11.92 -12.59 6.50
C ALA A 130 -12.30 -11.14 6.81
N ALA A 131 -12.46 -10.78 8.08
CA ALA A 131 -12.74 -9.40 8.50
C ALA A 131 -11.59 -8.44 8.14
N MET A 132 -10.33 -8.87 8.31
CA MET A 132 -9.16 -8.11 7.91
C MET A 132 -9.10 -7.91 6.40
N THR A 133 -9.48 -8.93 5.61
CA THR A 133 -9.57 -8.82 4.15
C THR A 133 -10.53 -7.71 3.74
N VAL A 134 -11.73 -7.69 4.31
CA VAL A 134 -12.73 -6.64 4.02
C VAL A 134 -12.21 -5.26 4.41
N LEU A 135 -11.62 -5.12 5.60
CA LEU A 135 -11.06 -3.86 6.06
C LEU A 135 -9.97 -3.32 5.13
N ILE A 136 -9.08 -4.19 4.64
CA ILE A 136 -8.01 -3.77 3.73
C ILE A 136 -8.59 -3.42 2.35
N GLN A 137 -9.58 -4.17 1.85
CA GLN A 137 -10.27 -3.83 0.60
C GLN A 137 -10.93 -2.45 0.67
N ASP A 138 -11.60 -2.13 1.78
CA ASP A 138 -12.20 -0.80 1.97
C ASP A 138 -11.12 0.30 2.01
N ASN A 139 -10.00 0.06 2.71
CA ASN A 139 -8.87 1.01 2.72
C ASN A 139 -8.26 1.21 1.32
N LEU A 140 -8.09 0.15 0.52
CA LEU A 140 -7.58 0.26 -0.85
C LEU A 140 -8.55 1.01 -1.76
N ARG A 141 -9.86 0.82 -1.58
CA ARG A 141 -10.88 1.56 -2.30
C ARG A 141 -10.88 3.05 -1.94
N ASP A 142 -10.81 3.36 -0.64
CA ASP A 142 -10.68 4.74 -0.14
C ASP A 142 -9.38 5.41 -0.63
N ALA A 143 -8.32 4.63 -0.85
CA ALA A 143 -7.03 5.05 -1.36
C ALA A 143 -6.98 5.25 -2.89
N GLU A 144 -8.07 5.01 -3.61
CA GLU A 144 -8.09 5.01 -5.09
C GLU A 144 -7.01 4.10 -5.73
N TRP A 145 -6.68 2.98 -5.07
CA TRP A 145 -5.62 2.05 -5.48
C TRP A 145 -5.61 1.72 -6.97
N VAL A 146 -6.78 1.42 -7.54
CA VAL A 146 -6.92 1.01 -8.96
C VAL A 146 -6.43 2.11 -9.91
N LYS A 147 -6.73 3.36 -9.59
CA LYS A 147 -6.29 4.53 -10.37
C LYS A 147 -4.78 4.72 -10.26
N GLU A 148 -4.26 4.79 -9.02
CA GLU A 148 -2.83 5.00 -8.77
C GLU A 148 -1.98 3.87 -9.36
N PHE A 149 -2.45 2.63 -9.29
CA PHE A 149 -1.79 1.49 -9.92
C PHE A 149 -1.86 1.57 -11.46
N GLY A 150 -2.96 2.06 -12.01
CA GLY A 150 -3.07 2.31 -13.46
C GLY A 150 -2.06 3.35 -13.95
N ASP A 151 -1.86 4.42 -13.20
CA ASP A 151 -0.87 5.46 -13.50
C ASP A 151 0.57 4.94 -13.30
N PHE A 152 0.79 4.10 -12.29
CA PHE A 152 2.05 3.38 -12.12
C PHE A 152 2.39 2.49 -13.32
N LEU A 153 1.43 1.71 -13.84
CA LEU A 153 1.63 0.87 -15.03
C LEU A 153 1.98 1.71 -16.27
N TYR A 154 1.36 2.87 -16.42
CA TYR A 154 1.71 3.79 -17.49
C TYR A 154 3.16 4.27 -17.36
N ASN A 155 3.55 4.72 -16.17
CA ASN A 155 4.93 5.15 -15.90
C ASN A 155 5.93 4.01 -16.09
N PHE A 156 5.58 2.78 -15.70
CA PHE A 156 6.41 1.59 -15.87
C PHE A 156 6.69 1.25 -17.34
N VAL A 157 5.72 1.50 -18.22
CA VAL A 157 5.90 1.23 -19.66
C VAL A 157 6.67 2.37 -20.35
N VAL A 158 6.45 3.61 -19.92
CA VAL A 158 7.03 4.79 -20.59
C VAL A 158 8.45 5.08 -20.13
N PHE A 159 8.75 4.90 -18.84
CA PHE A 159 10.01 5.31 -18.24
C PHE A 159 10.87 4.10 -17.82
N PRO A 160 12.19 4.28 -17.72
CA PRO A 160 13.11 3.25 -17.26
C PRO A 160 12.84 2.77 -15.83
N ALA A 161 12.19 3.62 -15.00
CA ALA A 161 11.81 3.31 -13.64
C ALA A 161 10.45 3.93 -13.32
N ALA A 162 9.66 3.24 -12.50
CA ALA A 162 8.40 3.72 -11.96
C ALA A 162 8.41 3.59 -10.43
N PHE A 163 7.79 4.53 -9.75
CA PHE A 163 7.84 4.63 -8.29
C PHE A 163 6.44 4.73 -7.72
N MET A 164 6.19 3.93 -6.70
CA MET A 164 4.97 3.95 -5.93
C MET A 164 5.31 4.05 -4.46
N LYS A 165 4.63 4.94 -3.74
CA LYS A 165 4.82 5.17 -2.31
C LYS A 165 3.60 4.70 -1.54
N ALA A 166 3.81 3.86 -0.55
CA ALA A 166 2.78 3.36 0.34
C ALA A 166 3.40 2.99 1.70
N PRO A 167 2.65 3.10 2.81
CA PRO A 167 1.40 3.81 2.94
C PRO A 167 1.60 5.33 3.06
N CYS A 168 0.73 6.10 2.41
CA CYS A 168 0.62 7.54 2.64
C CYS A 168 -0.59 7.81 3.54
N VAL A 169 -0.46 8.77 4.45
CA VAL A 169 -1.56 9.15 5.35
C VAL A 169 -2.03 10.55 4.98
N TYR A 170 -3.32 10.66 4.68
CA TYR A 170 -3.98 11.92 4.35
C TYR A 170 -5.10 12.21 5.33
N VAL A 171 -5.30 13.47 5.62
CA VAL A 171 -6.48 13.94 6.35
C VAL A 171 -7.46 14.53 5.35
N THR A 172 -8.59 13.83 5.16
CA THR A 172 -9.65 14.27 4.24
C THR A 172 -10.84 14.75 5.03
N LYS A 173 -11.38 15.90 4.64
CA LYS A 173 -12.59 16.46 5.26
C LYS A 173 -13.83 15.76 4.72
N GLN A 174 -14.44 14.90 5.49
CA GLN A 174 -15.69 14.21 5.16
C GLN A 174 -16.88 15.02 5.67
N LYS A 175 -17.85 15.22 4.78
CA LYS A 175 -19.11 15.89 5.13
C LYS A 175 -20.15 14.83 5.51
N GLU A 176 -20.60 14.84 6.76
CA GLU A 176 -21.61 13.93 7.28
C GLU A 176 -22.84 14.67 7.74
N TRP A 177 -24.02 14.10 7.52
CA TRP A 177 -25.28 14.61 8.06
C TRP A 177 -25.49 14.07 9.47
N SER A 178 -25.51 14.97 10.45
CA SER A 178 -25.91 14.64 11.82
C SER A 178 -27.30 15.26 12.08
N GLY A 179 -28.35 14.45 11.88
CA GLY A 179 -29.73 14.95 11.90
C GLY A 179 -29.98 15.93 10.75
N ASN A 180 -30.30 17.19 11.06
CA ASN A 180 -30.60 18.24 10.09
C ASN A 180 -29.43 19.21 9.83
N LYS A 181 -28.23 18.91 10.34
CA LYS A 181 -27.03 19.73 10.18
C LYS A 181 -25.91 18.95 9.49
N MET A 182 -25.26 19.60 8.54
CA MET A 182 -24.04 19.08 7.93
C MET A 182 -22.85 19.38 8.84
N VAL A 183 -22.14 18.33 9.24
CA VAL A 183 -20.92 18.42 10.05
C VAL A 183 -19.75 17.98 9.19
N VAL A 184 -18.65 18.73 9.25
CA VAL A 184 -17.39 18.37 8.60
C VAL A 184 -16.51 17.68 9.65
N ARG A 185 -16.10 16.44 9.36
CA ARG A 185 -15.18 15.68 10.20
C ARG A 185 -13.92 15.37 9.44
N ASP A 186 -12.80 15.39 10.12
CA ASP A 186 -11.53 14.96 9.57
C ASP A 186 -11.47 13.42 9.60
N LYS A 187 -11.32 12.82 8.41
CA LYS A 187 -11.12 11.37 8.23
C LYS A 187 -9.67 11.13 7.85
N ILE A 188 -8.99 10.28 8.60
CA ILE A 188 -7.65 9.80 8.23
C ILE A 188 -7.81 8.70 7.20
N VAL A 189 -7.27 8.93 6.00
CA VAL A 189 -7.27 7.95 4.90
C VAL A 189 -5.84 7.48 4.68
N ARG A 190 -5.66 6.19 4.54
CA ARG A 190 -4.39 5.59 4.13
C ARG A 190 -4.42 5.44 2.62
N GLY A 191 -3.45 6.04 1.96
CA GLY A 191 -3.38 6.08 0.51
C GLY A 191 -2.13 5.43 -0.04
N VAL A 192 -2.15 5.30 -1.34
CA VAL A 192 -1.00 4.94 -2.17
C VAL A 192 -0.83 6.08 -3.17
N GLU A 193 0.39 6.43 -3.49
CA GLU A 193 0.70 7.54 -4.38
C GLU A 193 1.69 7.10 -5.44
N ASN A 194 1.33 7.32 -6.69
CA ASN A 194 2.24 7.13 -7.81
C ASN A 194 3.11 8.38 -7.96
N ILE A 195 4.43 8.22 -7.82
CA ILE A 195 5.37 9.34 -7.88
C ILE A 195 6.01 9.39 -9.27
N SER A 196 6.03 10.59 -9.84
CA SER A 196 6.69 10.80 -11.13
C SER A 196 8.20 10.54 -11.01
N PRO A 197 8.81 9.79 -11.96
CA PRO A 197 10.26 9.60 -12.01
C PRO A 197 11.05 10.91 -12.09
N PHE A 198 10.43 11.99 -12.55
CA PHE A 198 11.06 13.32 -12.57
C PHE A 198 11.26 13.94 -11.20
N ASP A 199 10.46 13.53 -10.21
CA ASP A 199 10.37 14.18 -8.90
C ASP A 199 11.06 13.40 -7.77
N ILE A 200 11.70 12.24 -8.09
CA ILE A 200 12.47 11.45 -7.14
C ILE A 200 13.97 11.65 -7.39
N TYR A 201 14.71 11.96 -6.34
CA TYR A 201 16.16 12.18 -6.36
C TYR A 201 16.82 11.29 -5.30
N PRO A 202 17.30 10.09 -5.67
CA PRO A 202 18.08 9.24 -4.78
C PRO A 202 19.50 9.77 -4.59
N ALA A 203 20.18 9.30 -3.54
CA ALA A 203 21.59 9.60 -3.32
C ALA A 203 22.45 9.16 -4.51
N PRO A 204 23.50 9.93 -4.92
CA PRO A 204 24.26 9.73 -6.17
C PRO A 204 24.89 8.33 -6.33
N HIS A 205 25.23 7.68 -5.23
CA HIS A 205 25.94 6.38 -5.24
C HIS A 205 25.03 5.19 -4.89
N ALA A 206 23.74 5.43 -4.74
CA ALA A 206 22.80 4.37 -4.37
C ALA A 206 22.50 3.45 -5.56
N LYS A 207 22.68 2.15 -5.38
CA LYS A 207 22.28 1.13 -6.37
C LYS A 207 20.79 0.80 -6.29
N THR A 208 20.21 0.90 -5.10
CA THR A 208 18.79 0.64 -4.82
C THR A 208 18.25 1.69 -3.88
N ILE A 209 16.93 1.90 -3.85
CA ILE A 209 16.29 2.83 -2.92
C ILE A 209 16.55 2.43 -1.46
N GLU A 210 16.59 1.14 -1.18
CA GLU A 210 16.84 0.60 0.17
C GLU A 210 18.26 0.88 0.69
N THR A 211 19.25 0.91 -0.21
CA THR A 211 20.64 1.18 0.14
C THR A 211 21.00 2.67 0.04
N ALA A 212 20.05 3.50 -0.36
CA ALA A 212 20.25 4.93 -0.48
C ALA A 212 20.36 5.59 0.91
N GLU A 213 21.39 6.41 1.13
CA GLU A 213 21.54 7.23 2.34
C GLU A 213 20.35 8.19 2.53
N PHE A 214 19.80 8.68 1.42
CA PHE A 214 18.62 9.52 1.38
C PHE A 214 17.91 9.41 0.02
N VAL A 215 16.62 9.66 0.03
CA VAL A 215 15.78 9.83 -1.18
C VAL A 215 15.00 11.13 -1.00
N ILE A 216 15.12 12.05 -1.96
CA ILE A 216 14.42 13.32 -1.94
C ILE A 216 13.25 13.25 -2.92
N GLU A 217 12.06 13.54 -2.44
CA GLU A 217 10.85 13.71 -3.23
C GLU A 217 10.57 15.20 -3.39
N ARG A 218 10.47 15.68 -4.64
CA ARG A 218 10.07 17.03 -4.94
C ARG A 218 8.56 17.10 -5.15
N ARG A 219 7.87 17.94 -4.40
CA ARG A 219 6.44 18.19 -4.55
C ARG A 219 6.16 19.61 -4.99
N LYS A 220 5.20 19.76 -5.90
CA LYS A 220 4.59 21.05 -6.19
C LYS A 220 3.41 21.23 -5.24
N MET A 221 3.40 22.32 -4.51
CA MET A 221 2.36 22.63 -3.53
C MET A 221 1.75 23.99 -3.82
N SER A 222 0.48 24.13 -3.51
CA SER A 222 -0.19 25.44 -3.50
C SER A 222 0.20 26.21 -2.24
N LYS A 223 -0.01 27.54 -2.25
CA LYS A 223 0.26 28.36 -1.05
C LYS A 223 -0.58 27.95 0.16
N SER A 224 -1.81 27.51 -0.06
CA SER A 224 -2.67 27.01 1.03
C SER A 224 -2.13 25.73 1.65
N GLU A 225 -1.68 24.77 0.84
CA GLU A 225 -1.06 23.51 1.33
C GLU A 225 0.24 23.78 2.08
N LEU A 226 1.02 24.78 1.63
CA LEU A 226 2.26 25.17 2.31
C LEU A 226 1.97 25.75 3.71
N ILE A 227 0.91 26.54 3.86
CA ILE A 227 0.47 27.06 5.16
C ILE A 227 -0.02 25.96 6.08
N ASP A 228 -0.72 24.95 5.55
CA ASP A 228 -1.20 23.82 6.33
C ASP A 228 -0.03 23.02 6.93
N LEU A 229 1.13 22.97 6.26
CA LEU A 229 2.35 22.35 6.79
C LEU A 229 2.97 23.08 7.99
N TYR A 230 2.67 24.37 8.15
CA TYR A 230 3.23 25.18 9.25
C TYR A 230 2.89 24.63 10.65
N SER A 231 1.75 23.97 10.76
CA SER A 231 1.28 23.39 12.02
C SER A 231 1.76 21.95 12.27
N ILE A 232 2.44 21.33 11.28
CA ILE A 232 2.85 19.92 11.36
C ILE A 232 4.24 19.81 11.99
N PRO A 233 4.42 19.00 13.06
CA PRO A 233 5.73 18.78 13.66
C PRO A 233 6.72 18.17 12.65
N GLY A 234 7.92 18.74 12.59
CA GLY A 234 8.99 18.28 11.69
C GLY A 234 9.23 19.17 10.47
N PHE A 235 8.36 20.13 10.21
CA PHE A 235 8.58 21.15 9.20
C PHE A 235 9.18 22.42 9.85
N HIS A 236 10.15 23.05 9.14
CA HIS A 236 10.74 24.30 9.59
C HIS A 236 9.84 25.48 9.21
N ALA A 237 9.25 26.11 10.22
CA ALA A 237 8.36 27.26 10.05
C ALA A 237 9.06 28.42 9.29
N ASP A 238 10.28 28.76 9.67
CA ASP A 238 11.04 29.84 9.03
C ASP A 238 11.30 29.56 7.55
N GLY A 239 11.59 28.31 7.17
CA GLY A 239 11.80 27.93 5.79
C GLY A 239 10.50 27.99 4.96
N ILE A 240 9.35 27.70 5.56
CA ILE A 240 8.03 27.84 4.91
C ILE A 240 7.73 29.32 4.68
N GLU A 241 8.00 30.19 5.64
CA GLU A 241 7.79 31.63 5.54
C GLU A 241 8.70 32.27 4.48
N GLU A 242 9.96 31.83 4.39
CA GLU A 242 10.89 32.27 3.35
C GLU A 242 10.38 31.90 1.95
N VAL A 243 9.93 30.66 1.74
CA VAL A 243 9.36 30.21 0.46
C VAL A 243 8.07 30.98 0.15
N TYR A 244 7.19 31.16 1.13
CA TYR A 244 5.94 31.89 0.96
C TYR A 244 6.13 33.35 0.55
N THR A 245 7.17 34.01 1.06
CA THR A 245 7.49 35.41 0.72
C THR A 245 8.23 35.56 -0.60
N THR A 246 8.94 34.52 -1.05
CA THR A 246 9.75 34.55 -2.28
C THR A 246 8.91 34.28 -3.55
N TYR A 247 7.84 33.49 -3.44
CA TYR A 247 6.95 33.07 -4.53
C TYR A 247 5.50 33.48 -4.32
#